data_525a15ed635f3f32c178b829fcab8404
#
_entry.id   525a15ed635f3f32c178b829fcab8404
#
_cell.length_a   1.000
_cell.length_b   1.000
_cell.length_c   1.000
_cell.angle_alpha   90.00
_cell.angle_beta   90.00
_cell.angle_gamma   90.00
#
_symmetry.space_group_name_H-M   'P 1'
#
loop_
_entity.id
_entity.type
_entity.pdbx_description
1 polymer ?
#
loop_
_entity_poly.entity_id
_entity_poly.type
_entity_poly.pdbx_seq_one_letter_code
_entity_poly.pdbx_strand_id
1 'polypeptide(L)'
;LTYETGLKLKSKSLLSLLFILNTLAFAQDVILKSLKAYTAGDETSLPVIYYSMEGGGNNITIEFDIEAEFIPGLNVVFRFCDKDWKPTGNNFLINYGKNIAYFLDFITLPNTVEEAQYRFKGNFPSDFTDVEFPFSGKWMFFITESNDTSIVYGTGKFFVVHEEVPLNTALKREQLEDKSYFPADLAKVFNVTSEFNLPDELTPAFISHIE
;
A
#
# COMPACT_ATOMS: atom_id res chain seq x y z
N LEU A 1 -25.99 -70.77 -13.50
CA LEU A 1 -25.01 -69.96 -14.23
C LEU A 1 -25.33 -68.46 -13.99
N THR A 2 -24.77 -67.91 -13.01
CA THR A 2 -23.90 -66.77 -12.80
C THR A 2 -24.22 -65.52 -13.60
N TYR A 3 -24.82 -64.51 -12.89
CA TYR A 3 -24.80 -63.10 -13.21
C TYR A 3 -24.36 -62.30 -11.98
N GLU A 4 -23.06 -62.19 -11.72
CA GLU A 4 -22.50 -61.38 -10.60
C GLU A 4 -21.30 -60.55 -11.05
N THR A 5 -21.33 -59.85 -12.18
CA THR A 5 -20.21 -59.01 -12.56
C THR A 5 -20.54 -57.53 -12.87
N GLY A 6 -21.82 -57.15 -12.82
CA GLY A 6 -22.24 -55.80 -13.27
C GLY A 6 -22.28 -54.68 -12.20
N LEU A 7 -22.29 -55.03 -10.91
CA LEU A 7 -22.55 -53.98 -9.86
C LEU A 7 -21.31 -53.32 -9.25
N LYS A 8 -20.13 -53.93 -9.33
CA LYS A 8 -18.91 -53.40 -8.71
C LYS A 8 -18.26 -52.24 -9.47
N LEU A 9 -18.53 -52.09 -10.74
CA LEU A 9 -17.93 -51.02 -11.54
C LEU A 9 -18.63 -49.67 -11.36
N LYS A 10 -19.95 -49.68 -11.10
CA LYS A 10 -20.75 -48.47 -10.92
C LYS A 10 -20.47 -47.76 -9.58
N SER A 11 -20.13 -48.50 -8.53
CA SER A 11 -19.83 -47.94 -7.20
C SER A 11 -18.52 -47.13 -7.16
N LYS A 12 -17.48 -47.60 -7.84
CA LYS A 12 -16.18 -46.87 -7.89
C LYS A 12 -16.25 -45.62 -8.74
N SER A 13 -17.05 -45.61 -9.80
CA SER A 13 -17.29 -44.42 -10.65
C SER A 13 -18.11 -43.37 -9.90
N LEU A 14 -19.10 -43.79 -9.09
CA LEU A 14 -19.89 -42.84 -8.29
C LEU A 14 -19.07 -42.19 -7.15
N LEU A 15 -18.17 -42.96 -6.54
CA LEU A 15 -17.28 -42.45 -5.47
C LEU A 15 -16.25 -41.47 -6.03
N SER A 16 -15.74 -41.69 -7.24
CA SER A 16 -14.83 -40.79 -7.96
C SER A 16 -15.53 -39.48 -8.34
N LEU A 17 -16.79 -39.54 -8.77
CA LEU A 17 -17.59 -38.37 -9.12
C LEU A 17 -17.90 -37.52 -7.86
N LEU A 18 -18.16 -38.16 -6.72
CA LEU A 18 -18.40 -37.45 -5.45
C LEU A 18 -17.15 -36.73 -4.92
N PHE A 19 -15.95 -37.26 -5.19
CA PHE A 19 -14.68 -36.66 -4.83
C PHE A 19 -14.36 -35.42 -5.69
N ILE A 20 -14.75 -35.42 -6.96
CA ILE A 20 -14.54 -34.29 -7.89
C ILE A 20 -15.49 -33.12 -7.53
N LEU A 21 -16.70 -33.39 -7.01
CA LEU A 21 -17.65 -32.35 -6.64
C LEU A 21 -17.21 -31.54 -5.38
N ASN A 22 -16.33 -32.09 -4.54
CA ASN A 22 -15.87 -31.40 -3.33
C ASN A 22 -14.69 -30.44 -3.56
N THR A 23 -14.19 -30.31 -4.78
CA THR A 23 -13.09 -29.39 -5.12
C THR A 23 -13.56 -28.10 -5.80
N LEU A 24 -14.87 -27.83 -5.85
CA LEU A 24 -15.36 -26.50 -6.12
C LEU A 24 -15.10 -25.65 -4.87
N ALA A 25 -13.85 -25.25 -4.67
CA ALA A 25 -13.53 -24.15 -3.79
C ALA A 25 -14.30 -22.95 -4.33
N PHE A 26 -15.30 -22.48 -3.59
CA PHE A 26 -15.93 -21.20 -3.84
C PHE A 26 -14.84 -20.15 -3.63
N ALA A 27 -14.24 -19.69 -4.71
CA ALA A 27 -13.45 -18.47 -4.66
C ALA A 27 -14.43 -17.38 -4.26
N GLN A 28 -14.23 -16.82 -3.08
CA GLN A 28 -15.01 -15.68 -2.62
C GLN A 28 -14.67 -14.50 -3.53
N ASP A 29 -15.67 -13.92 -4.20
CA ASP A 29 -15.47 -12.68 -4.94
C ASP A 29 -15.27 -11.53 -3.94
N VAL A 30 -14.04 -11.03 -3.88
CA VAL A 30 -13.66 -9.86 -3.09
C VAL A 30 -13.44 -8.70 -4.04
N ILE A 31 -14.24 -7.65 -3.88
CA ILE A 31 -14.16 -6.46 -4.72
C ILE A 31 -13.79 -5.26 -3.87
N LEU A 32 -12.67 -4.63 -4.19
CA LEU A 32 -12.25 -3.38 -3.58
C LEU A 32 -13.08 -2.23 -4.17
N LYS A 33 -13.80 -1.47 -3.32
CA LYS A 33 -14.68 -0.37 -3.73
C LYS A 33 -14.03 1.00 -3.55
N SER A 34 -13.36 1.19 -2.42
CA SER A 34 -12.64 2.42 -2.15
C SER A 34 -11.27 2.10 -1.55
N LEU A 35 -10.30 2.97 -1.79
CA LEU A 35 -8.97 2.88 -1.20
C LEU A 35 -8.44 4.27 -0.95
N LYS A 36 -8.08 4.56 0.29
CA LYS A 36 -7.46 5.80 0.72
C LYS A 36 -6.19 5.51 1.49
N ALA A 37 -5.20 6.37 1.32
CA ALA A 37 -4.01 6.42 2.16
C ALA A 37 -3.69 7.87 2.46
N TYR A 38 -3.46 8.20 3.72
CA TYR A 38 -3.21 9.55 4.19
C TYR A 38 -2.37 9.54 5.47
N THR A 39 -1.75 10.66 5.83
CA THR A 39 -1.07 10.79 7.12
C THR A 39 -2.09 10.72 8.25
N ALA A 40 -1.84 9.90 9.27
CA ALA A 40 -2.80 9.65 10.33
C ALA A 40 -3.23 10.96 11.01
N GLY A 41 -4.55 11.09 11.15
CA GLY A 41 -5.19 12.27 11.73
C GLY A 41 -5.62 13.34 10.72
N ASP A 42 -5.21 13.25 9.44
CA ASP A 42 -5.63 14.19 8.40
C ASP A 42 -5.90 13.48 7.07
N GLU A 43 -7.17 13.19 6.79
CA GLU A 43 -7.61 12.50 5.56
C GLU A 43 -7.34 13.28 4.25
N THR A 44 -7.00 14.56 4.35
CA THR A 44 -6.71 15.42 3.20
C THR A 44 -5.21 15.50 2.88
N SER A 45 -4.38 14.96 3.77
CA SER A 45 -2.93 14.98 3.64
C SER A 45 -2.41 13.94 2.66
N LEU A 46 -1.22 14.17 2.13
CA LEU A 46 -0.48 13.16 1.40
C LEU A 46 -0.02 12.04 2.35
N PRO A 47 0.01 10.79 1.91
CA PRO A 47 0.49 9.67 2.71
C PRO A 47 2.03 9.71 2.83
N VAL A 48 2.53 10.37 3.86
CA VAL A 48 3.96 10.50 4.15
C VAL A 48 4.23 10.05 5.58
N ILE A 49 5.14 9.09 5.73
CA ILE A 49 5.72 8.72 7.02
C ILE A 49 6.97 9.57 7.20
N TYR A 50 7.05 10.27 8.32
CA TYR A 50 8.17 11.12 8.65
C TYR A 50 8.78 10.72 9.99
N TYR A 51 10.08 10.48 9.99
CA TYR A 51 10.88 10.20 11.18
C TYR A 51 11.82 11.37 11.45
N SER A 52 11.66 11.99 12.61
CA SER A 52 12.48 13.14 13.01
C SER A 52 13.85 12.73 13.56
N MET A 53 14.87 13.54 13.36
CA MET A 53 16.19 13.39 13.96
C MET A 53 16.15 13.42 15.50
N GLU A 54 15.21 14.15 16.09
CA GLU A 54 15.04 14.25 17.55
C GLU A 54 14.36 13.03 18.16
N GLY A 55 13.96 12.08 17.32
CA GLY A 55 13.18 10.91 17.69
C GLY A 55 11.68 11.13 17.55
N GLY A 56 10.97 10.03 17.37
CA GLY A 56 9.55 10.04 17.06
C GLY A 56 9.27 10.09 15.57
N GLY A 57 8.01 9.92 15.21
CA GLY A 57 7.54 9.91 13.84
C GLY A 57 6.01 9.90 13.78
N ASN A 58 5.50 10.06 12.59
CA ASN A 58 4.08 9.85 12.31
C ASN A 58 3.86 8.48 11.66
N ASN A 59 2.62 8.17 11.40
CA ASN A 59 2.19 6.99 10.64
C ASN A 59 1.24 7.40 9.51
N ILE A 60 1.03 6.50 8.57
CA ILE A 60 -0.04 6.62 7.57
C ILE A 60 -1.22 5.75 7.98
N THR A 61 -2.40 6.20 7.61
CA THR A 61 -3.62 5.41 7.67
C THR A 61 -3.90 4.86 6.28
N ILE A 62 -4.15 3.56 6.20
CA ILE A 62 -4.70 2.90 5.01
C ILE A 62 -6.12 2.47 5.36
N GLU A 63 -7.08 2.93 4.57
CA GLU A 63 -8.50 2.65 4.75
C GLU A 63 -9.11 2.21 3.42
N PHE A 64 -9.87 1.13 3.43
CA PHE A 64 -10.50 0.64 2.22
C PHE A 64 -11.81 -0.09 2.50
N ASP A 65 -12.72 -0.03 1.54
CA ASP A 65 -14.03 -0.67 1.59
C ASP A 65 -14.07 -1.88 0.65
N ILE A 66 -14.70 -2.95 1.11
CA ILE A 66 -14.77 -4.23 0.41
C ILE A 66 -16.24 -4.65 0.25
N GLU A 67 -16.58 -5.08 -0.97
CA GLU A 67 -17.76 -5.89 -1.23
C GLU A 67 -17.36 -7.37 -1.17
N ALA A 68 -17.95 -8.12 -0.24
CA ALA A 68 -17.74 -9.55 -0.10
C ALA A 68 -18.89 -10.18 0.70
N GLU A 69 -19.24 -11.42 0.39
CA GLU A 69 -20.29 -12.17 1.09
C GLU A 69 -19.91 -12.47 2.55
N PHE A 70 -18.65 -12.81 2.78
CA PHE A 70 -18.06 -13.07 4.11
C PHE A 70 -16.84 -12.20 4.33
N ILE A 71 -16.44 -12.04 5.58
CA ILE A 71 -15.24 -11.27 5.94
C ILE A 71 -14.01 -11.93 5.31
N PRO A 72 -13.33 -11.28 4.35
CA PRO A 72 -12.14 -11.83 3.72
C PRO A 72 -10.93 -11.72 4.64
N GLY A 73 -10.06 -12.74 4.61
CA GLY A 73 -8.73 -12.63 5.20
C GLY A 73 -7.81 -11.81 4.30
N LEU A 74 -7.39 -10.63 4.75
CA LEU A 74 -6.57 -9.72 3.96
C LEU A 74 -5.29 -9.34 4.69
N ASN A 75 -4.22 -9.13 3.92
CA ASN A 75 -2.96 -8.58 4.39
C ASN A 75 -2.65 -7.27 3.66
N VAL A 76 -1.83 -6.43 4.28
CA VAL A 76 -1.17 -5.33 3.59
C VAL A 76 0.31 -5.62 3.49
N VAL A 77 0.81 -5.73 2.27
CA VAL A 77 2.21 -6.02 1.95
C VAL A 77 2.88 -4.75 1.50
N PHE A 78 4.01 -4.39 2.11
CA PHE A 78 4.78 -3.19 1.78
C PHE A 78 6.03 -3.53 0.97
N ARG A 79 6.35 -2.68 -0.02
CA ARG A 79 7.54 -2.82 -0.86
C ARG A 79 8.21 -1.47 -1.08
N PHE A 80 9.52 -1.45 -0.89
CA PHE A 80 10.35 -0.34 -1.30
C PHE A 80 10.45 -0.28 -2.83
N CYS A 81 10.42 0.92 -3.41
CA CYS A 81 10.40 1.13 -4.85
C CYS A 81 11.60 1.94 -5.33
N ASP A 82 11.94 1.74 -6.60
CA ASP A 82 12.87 2.58 -7.32
C ASP A 82 12.25 3.95 -7.70
N LYS A 83 13.03 4.77 -8.40
CA LYS A 83 12.59 6.11 -8.87
C LYS A 83 11.33 6.05 -9.75
N ASP A 84 11.10 4.95 -10.45
CA ASP A 84 9.98 4.76 -11.38
C ASP A 84 8.77 4.05 -10.74
N TRP A 85 8.75 3.96 -9.40
CA TRP A 85 7.72 3.25 -8.63
C TRP A 85 7.66 1.74 -8.91
N LYS A 86 8.75 1.13 -9.32
CA LYS A 86 8.83 -0.32 -9.46
C LYS A 86 9.31 -0.92 -8.15
N PRO A 87 8.59 -1.89 -7.59
CA PRO A 87 9.04 -2.60 -6.40
C PRO A 87 10.42 -3.23 -6.62
N THR A 88 11.31 -3.02 -5.67
CA THR A 88 12.65 -3.59 -5.75
C THR A 88 12.63 -5.11 -5.61
N GLY A 89 13.45 -5.79 -6.40
CA GLY A 89 13.75 -7.22 -6.23
C GLY A 89 14.93 -7.48 -5.31
N ASN A 90 15.55 -6.45 -4.72
CA ASN A 90 16.68 -6.60 -3.84
C ASN A 90 16.22 -7.08 -2.45
N ASN A 91 16.66 -8.28 -2.06
CA ASN A 91 16.30 -8.92 -0.81
C ASN A 91 16.66 -8.09 0.43
N PHE A 92 17.72 -7.28 0.37
CA PHE A 92 18.11 -6.39 1.48
C PHE A 92 17.11 -5.24 1.71
N LEU A 93 16.39 -4.83 0.66
CA LEU A 93 15.42 -3.73 0.72
C LEU A 93 13.97 -4.22 0.96
N ILE A 94 13.74 -5.53 0.92
CA ILE A 94 12.40 -6.10 1.10
C ILE A 94 12.00 -6.11 2.59
N ASN A 95 12.96 -6.18 3.52
CA ASN A 95 12.73 -6.27 4.96
C ASN A 95 11.77 -7.41 5.35
N TYR A 96 12.13 -8.63 4.93
CA TYR A 96 11.31 -9.82 5.18
C TYR A 96 10.94 -9.98 6.66
N GLY A 97 9.67 -10.32 6.91
CA GLY A 97 9.10 -10.50 8.24
C GLY A 97 8.59 -9.19 8.87
N LYS A 98 9.00 -8.02 8.38
CA LYS A 98 8.57 -6.70 8.87
C LYS A 98 7.91 -5.84 7.79
N ASN A 99 7.51 -6.46 6.71
CA ASN A 99 6.93 -5.80 5.55
C ASN A 99 5.51 -6.26 5.23
N ILE A 100 4.87 -6.99 6.15
CA ILE A 100 3.51 -7.48 5.99
C ILE A 100 2.74 -7.23 7.29
N ALA A 101 1.59 -6.59 7.16
CA ALA A 101 0.61 -6.50 8.24
C ALA A 101 -0.45 -7.58 8.03
N TYR A 102 -0.58 -8.43 9.03
CA TYR A 102 -1.60 -9.46 9.10
C TYR A 102 -2.76 -8.98 9.98
N PHE A 103 -3.96 -9.53 9.76
CA PHE A 103 -5.11 -9.31 10.65
C PHE A 103 -5.48 -7.83 10.83
N LEU A 104 -5.91 -7.20 9.73
CA LEU A 104 -6.38 -5.82 9.75
C LEU A 104 -7.69 -5.68 10.55
N ASP A 105 -7.81 -4.61 11.30
CA ASP A 105 -9.05 -4.23 11.94
C ASP A 105 -10.11 -3.87 10.89
N PHE A 106 -11.35 -4.26 11.14
CA PHE A 106 -12.46 -3.95 10.26
C PHE A 106 -13.74 -3.65 11.04
N ILE A 107 -14.65 -2.97 10.36
CA ILE A 107 -16.03 -2.77 10.80
C ILE A 107 -16.99 -3.24 9.71
N THR A 108 -18.13 -3.78 10.11
CA THR A 108 -19.24 -4.04 9.19
C THR A 108 -19.97 -2.73 8.93
N LEU A 109 -20.13 -2.41 7.66
CA LEU A 109 -20.85 -1.21 7.23
C LEU A 109 -22.37 -1.40 7.39
N PRO A 110 -23.13 -0.32 7.66
CA PRO A 110 -24.58 -0.39 7.70
C PRO A 110 -25.16 -0.83 6.35
N ASN A 111 -26.31 -1.54 6.37
CA ASN A 111 -27.00 -2.00 5.15
C ASN A 111 -27.48 -0.86 4.23
N THR A 112 -27.37 0.39 4.66
CA THR A 112 -27.61 1.58 3.82
C THR A 112 -26.48 1.87 2.86
N VAL A 113 -25.32 1.25 3.06
CA VAL A 113 -24.19 1.30 2.12
C VAL A 113 -24.37 0.13 1.15
N GLU A 114 -24.87 0.42 -0.06
CA GLU A 114 -25.28 -0.63 -1.01
C GLU A 114 -24.09 -1.38 -1.65
N GLU A 115 -22.91 -0.72 -1.75
CA GLU A 115 -21.79 -1.23 -2.56
C GLU A 115 -20.66 -1.86 -1.76
N ALA A 116 -20.70 -1.81 -0.42
CA ALA A 116 -19.64 -2.37 0.42
C ALA A 116 -20.20 -2.89 1.74
N GLN A 117 -19.67 -4.01 2.23
CA GLN A 117 -20.09 -4.64 3.48
C GLN A 117 -19.08 -4.41 4.60
N TYR A 118 -17.80 -4.28 4.26
CA TYR A 118 -16.73 -4.18 5.26
C TYR A 118 -15.82 -3.01 4.96
N ARG A 119 -15.44 -2.28 6.02
CA ARG A 119 -14.38 -1.27 5.98
C ARG A 119 -13.21 -1.74 6.82
N PHE A 120 -12.05 -1.79 6.21
CA PHE A 120 -10.78 -2.08 6.86
C PHE A 120 -10.02 -0.78 7.08
N LYS A 121 -9.34 -0.68 8.23
CA LYS A 121 -8.52 0.48 8.57
C LYS A 121 -7.32 0.05 9.40
N GLY A 122 -6.13 0.52 9.02
CA GLY A 122 -4.89 0.27 9.74
C GLY A 122 -3.98 1.48 9.71
N ASN A 123 -3.22 1.68 10.79
CA ASN A 123 -2.16 2.68 10.88
C ASN A 123 -0.80 2.00 10.78
N PHE A 124 0.14 2.58 10.02
CA PHE A 124 1.45 1.99 9.75
C PHE A 124 2.56 3.04 9.80
N PRO A 125 3.68 2.78 10.55
CA PRO A 125 3.86 1.66 11.46
C PRO A 125 2.91 1.78 12.68
N SER A 126 2.74 0.67 13.42
CA SER A 126 1.98 0.68 14.67
C SER A 126 2.56 -0.34 15.65
N ASP A 127 2.30 -0.15 16.94
CA ASP A 127 2.75 -1.07 18.00
C ASP A 127 2.12 -2.47 17.90
N PHE A 128 1.06 -2.61 17.11
CA PHE A 128 0.34 -3.87 16.90
C PHE A 128 0.83 -4.66 15.68
N THR A 129 1.71 -4.08 14.88
CA THR A 129 2.26 -4.72 13.69
C THR A 129 3.78 -4.63 13.71
N ASP A 130 4.46 -5.70 13.29
CA ASP A 130 5.92 -5.73 13.17
C ASP A 130 6.40 -4.99 11.89
N VAL A 131 5.58 -4.08 11.33
CA VAL A 131 5.92 -3.38 10.09
C VAL A 131 6.89 -2.26 10.37
N GLU A 132 7.99 -2.24 9.63
CA GLU A 132 9.03 -1.23 9.70
C GLU A 132 9.39 -0.67 8.31
N PHE A 133 9.75 0.59 8.27
CA PHE A 133 10.17 1.29 7.05
C PHE A 133 11.59 1.85 7.24
N PRO A 134 12.64 1.04 7.03
CA PRO A 134 14.01 1.40 7.40
C PRO A 134 14.69 2.37 6.42
N PHE A 135 14.07 2.68 5.28
CA PHE A 135 14.69 3.49 4.23
C PHE A 135 13.79 4.65 3.81
N SER A 136 14.37 5.83 3.65
CA SER A 136 13.72 6.96 2.99
C SER A 136 13.48 6.65 1.52
N GLY A 137 12.34 7.11 0.99
CA GLY A 137 12.05 7.00 -0.44
C GLY A 137 10.62 6.61 -0.75
N LYS A 138 10.45 6.03 -1.92
CA LYS A 138 9.16 5.63 -2.49
C LYS A 138 8.77 4.23 -2.03
N TRP A 139 7.58 4.11 -1.52
CA TRP A 139 7.02 2.84 -1.05
C TRP A 139 5.66 2.59 -1.67
N MET A 140 5.37 1.34 -1.93
CA MET A 140 4.04 0.87 -2.31
C MET A 140 3.50 -0.10 -1.29
N PHE A 141 2.19 -0.10 -1.15
CA PHE A 141 1.47 -1.15 -0.45
C PHE A 141 0.53 -1.90 -1.38
N PHE A 142 0.28 -3.15 -1.05
CA PHE A 142 -0.56 -4.07 -1.79
C PHE A 142 -1.54 -4.71 -0.81
N ILE A 143 -2.83 -4.61 -1.10
CA ILE A 143 -3.87 -5.34 -0.37
C ILE A 143 -3.97 -6.70 -1.04
N THR A 144 -3.66 -7.75 -0.30
CA THR A 144 -3.55 -9.12 -0.84
C THR A 144 -4.43 -10.09 -0.07
N GLU A 145 -4.71 -11.24 -0.70
CA GLU A 145 -5.27 -12.38 -0.02
C GLU A 145 -4.33 -12.86 1.11
N SER A 146 -4.89 -13.27 2.25
CA SER A 146 -4.08 -13.69 3.41
C SER A 146 -3.28 -14.97 3.15
N ASN A 147 -3.85 -15.90 2.38
CA ASN A 147 -3.24 -17.18 2.08
C ASN A 147 -2.40 -17.18 0.81
N ASP A 148 -2.59 -16.19 -0.07
CA ASP A 148 -1.87 -16.06 -1.34
C ASP A 148 -1.61 -14.59 -1.67
N THR A 149 -0.42 -14.11 -1.33
CA THR A 149 -0.01 -12.72 -1.59
C THR A 149 0.19 -12.39 -3.08
N SER A 150 0.06 -13.37 -3.97
CA SER A 150 0.04 -13.12 -5.42
C SER A 150 -1.29 -12.57 -5.92
N ILE A 151 -2.37 -12.80 -5.16
CA ILE A 151 -3.69 -12.23 -5.42
C ILE A 151 -3.75 -10.83 -4.82
N VAL A 152 -3.77 -9.81 -5.67
CA VAL A 152 -3.76 -8.39 -5.29
C VAL A 152 -5.09 -7.76 -5.62
N TYR A 153 -5.78 -7.22 -4.61
CA TYR A 153 -7.05 -6.52 -4.77
C TYR A 153 -6.88 -5.02 -5.01
N GLY A 154 -5.82 -4.43 -4.45
CA GLY A 154 -5.54 -3.01 -4.62
C GLY A 154 -4.11 -2.62 -4.26
N THR A 155 -3.70 -1.46 -4.76
CA THR A 155 -2.35 -0.93 -4.52
C THR A 155 -2.40 0.56 -4.24
N GLY A 156 -1.47 1.04 -3.43
CA GLY A 156 -1.29 2.47 -3.22
C GLY A 156 0.17 2.84 -3.03
N LYS A 157 0.43 4.14 -3.00
CA LYS A 157 1.76 4.72 -2.96
C LYS A 157 1.88 5.65 -1.76
N PHE A 158 3.05 5.70 -1.15
CA PHE A 158 3.37 6.63 -0.07
C PHE A 158 4.87 6.91 -0.05
N PHE A 159 5.25 7.90 0.75
CA PHE A 159 6.64 8.26 0.95
C PHE A 159 7.05 7.99 2.40
N VAL A 160 8.30 7.61 2.57
CA VAL A 160 8.96 7.54 3.87
C VAL A 160 10.12 8.52 3.86
N VAL A 161 10.21 9.33 4.90
CA VAL A 161 11.27 10.33 5.08
C VAL A 161 11.91 10.12 6.45
N HIS A 162 13.18 9.76 6.45
CA HIS A 162 14.03 9.86 7.64
C HIS A 162 14.76 11.20 7.56
N GLU A 163 14.54 12.06 8.51
CA GLU A 163 15.23 13.35 8.56
C GLU A 163 16.68 13.10 8.97
N GLU A 164 17.58 13.13 8.02
CA GLU A 164 19.02 12.97 8.23
C GLU A 164 19.75 14.31 8.08
N VAL A 165 19.13 15.24 7.36
CA VAL A 165 19.70 16.55 7.06
C VAL A 165 18.63 17.62 7.20
N PRO A 166 18.86 18.70 7.97
CA PRO A 166 17.91 19.79 8.06
C PRO A 166 17.83 20.53 6.73
N LEU A 167 16.62 20.68 6.20
CA LEU A 167 16.35 21.35 4.95
C LEU A 167 15.64 22.69 5.18
N ASN A 168 16.28 23.79 4.80
CA ASN A 168 15.67 25.11 4.79
C ASN A 168 15.10 25.41 3.42
N THR A 169 13.77 25.43 3.31
CA THR A 169 13.09 25.69 2.04
C THR A 169 12.41 27.04 2.05
N ALA A 170 12.71 27.88 1.05
CA ALA A 170 12.05 29.14 0.81
C ALA A 170 11.22 29.07 -0.48
N LEU A 171 9.95 29.43 -0.39
CA LEU A 171 9.04 29.55 -1.53
C LEU A 171 8.82 31.04 -1.85
N LYS A 172 9.27 31.47 -3.03
CA LYS A 172 9.04 32.81 -3.53
C LYS A 172 8.12 32.76 -4.75
N ARG A 173 7.04 33.53 -4.66
CA ARG A 173 6.16 33.72 -5.80
C ARG A 173 6.74 34.84 -6.69
N GLU A 174 6.97 34.54 -7.95
CA GLU A 174 7.43 35.50 -8.93
C GLU A 174 6.33 35.71 -9.99
N GLN A 175 6.26 36.95 -10.47
CA GLN A 175 5.40 37.31 -11.58
C GLN A 175 6.22 37.26 -12.86
N LEU A 176 5.80 36.51 -13.87
CA LEU A 176 6.48 36.53 -15.17
C LEU A 176 6.46 37.95 -15.73
N GLU A 177 7.63 38.46 -16.04
CA GLU A 177 7.77 39.84 -16.60
C GLU A 177 7.24 40.03 -18.01
N ASP A 178 6.85 38.94 -18.67
CA ASP A 178 6.35 39.02 -20.07
C ASP A 178 4.92 39.54 -20.08
N LYS A 179 4.84 40.88 -20.18
CA LYS A 179 3.63 41.68 -20.00
C LYS A 179 2.67 41.68 -21.19
N SER A 180 2.94 40.95 -22.27
CA SER A 180 2.29 41.30 -23.54
C SER A 180 1.07 40.47 -23.93
N TYR A 181 0.79 39.31 -23.36
CA TYR A 181 -0.26 38.44 -23.89
C TYR A 181 -1.14 37.68 -22.90
N PHE A 182 -0.87 37.69 -21.58
CA PHE A 182 -1.70 37.01 -20.61
C PHE A 182 -2.21 37.95 -19.52
N PRO A 183 -3.46 37.78 -19.06
CA PRO A 183 -3.92 38.48 -17.88
C PRO A 183 -2.96 38.16 -16.71
N ALA A 184 -2.50 39.21 -16.03
CA ALA A 184 -1.46 39.15 -14.99
C ALA A 184 -1.71 38.14 -13.85
N ASP A 185 -2.93 37.60 -13.76
CA ASP A 185 -3.33 36.63 -12.72
C ASP A 185 -3.14 35.16 -13.12
N LEU A 186 -2.86 34.84 -14.38
CA LEU A 186 -2.77 33.46 -14.85
C LEU A 186 -1.35 32.90 -14.90
N ALA A 187 -0.32 33.74 -14.94
CA ALA A 187 1.07 33.31 -14.98
C ALA A 187 1.75 33.49 -13.59
N LYS A 188 1.56 32.54 -12.72
CA LYS A 188 2.23 32.51 -11.41
C LYS A 188 3.37 31.50 -11.48
N VAL A 189 4.60 31.98 -11.31
CA VAL A 189 5.78 31.12 -11.16
C VAL A 189 6.16 31.07 -9.69
N PHE A 190 6.42 29.89 -9.20
CA PHE A 190 6.95 29.70 -7.87
C PHE A 190 8.43 29.32 -8.00
N ASN A 191 9.28 30.10 -7.36
CA ASN A 191 10.69 29.78 -7.21
C ASN A 191 10.88 29.11 -5.87
N VAL A 192 11.33 27.87 -5.87
CA VAL A 192 11.60 27.06 -4.68
C VAL A 192 13.10 27.00 -4.52
N THR A 193 13.60 27.56 -3.42
CA THR A 193 15.02 27.46 -3.04
C THR A 193 15.15 26.59 -1.82
N SER A 194 15.94 25.56 -1.89
CA SER A 194 16.24 24.67 -0.77
C SER A 194 17.73 24.73 -0.44
N GLU A 195 18.02 25.02 0.82
CA GLU A 195 19.40 25.06 1.33
C GLU A 195 19.55 23.99 2.41
N PHE A 196 20.64 23.25 2.34
CA PHE A 196 20.97 22.22 3.33
C PHE A 196 22.48 22.17 3.57
N ASN A 197 22.85 21.80 4.79
CA ASN A 197 24.24 21.53 5.15
C ASN A 197 24.43 20.01 5.15
N LEU A 198 25.40 19.54 4.38
CA LEU A 198 25.78 18.13 4.40
C LEU A 198 26.49 17.80 5.71
N PRO A 199 26.23 16.62 6.30
CA PRO A 199 27.07 16.09 7.36
C PRO A 199 28.54 16.03 6.93
N ASP A 200 29.47 16.20 7.85
CA ASP A 200 30.93 16.20 7.58
C ASP A 200 31.41 14.91 6.88
N GLU A 201 30.66 13.84 7.01
CA GLU A 201 30.92 12.51 6.41
C GLU A 201 30.53 12.45 4.92
N LEU A 202 29.67 13.36 4.45
CA LEU A 202 29.20 13.41 3.07
C LEU A 202 29.83 14.61 2.35
N THR A 203 30.54 14.32 1.27
CA THR A 203 31.02 15.38 0.38
C THR A 203 30.02 15.62 -0.77
N PRO A 204 29.92 16.86 -1.29
CA PRO A 204 29.02 17.17 -2.42
C PRO A 204 29.26 16.28 -3.65
N ALA A 205 30.45 15.70 -3.79
CA ALA A 205 30.79 14.81 -4.90
C ALA A 205 30.00 13.48 -4.91
N PHE A 206 29.43 13.09 -3.77
CA PHE A 206 28.60 11.88 -3.67
C PHE A 206 27.12 12.12 -3.97
N ILE A 207 26.69 13.36 -4.11
CA ILE A 207 25.32 13.68 -4.48
C ILE A 207 25.21 13.56 -5.99
N SER A 208 24.63 12.47 -6.47
CA SER A 208 24.42 12.23 -7.89
C SER A 208 23.07 12.72 -8.38
N HIS A 209 22.09 12.89 -7.49
CA HIS A 209 20.72 13.25 -7.85
C HIS A 209 19.95 13.82 -6.66
N ILE A 210 19.12 14.81 -6.92
CA ILE A 210 18.15 15.38 -5.97
C ILE A 210 16.78 15.34 -6.67
N GLU A 211 15.79 14.66 -6.05
CA GLU A 211 14.40 14.56 -6.53
C GLU A 211 13.45 15.39 -5.67
#